data_d16291af6e0b26a65f2287bb9a4b7a41
#
_entry.id   d16291af6e0b26a65f2287bb9a4b7a41
#
_cell.length_a   1.000
_cell.length_b   1.000
_cell.length_c   1.000
_cell.angle_alpha   90.00
_cell.angle_beta   90.00
_cell.angle_gamma   90.00
#
_symmetry.space_group_name_H-M   'P 1'
#
loop_
_entity.id
_entity.type
_entity.pdbx_description
1 polymer ?
#
loop_
_entity_poly.entity_id
_entity_poly.type
_entity_poly.pdbx_seq_one_letter_code
_entity_poly.pdbx_strand_id
1 'polypeptide(L)'
;CFAVAVRRIVYEKGMTLDNAIKKSGISKSAWFAGMAGSGGKPSRLPSLASFFAIADGLGITPEELIAAMRKEAEVREKSNGERAENDE
;
A
#
# COMPACT_ATOMS: atom_id res chain seq x y z
N CYS A 1 -6.03 0.00 2.09
CA CYS A 1 -5.05 1.05 2.39
C CYS A 1 -3.63 0.70 1.99
N PHE A 2 -3.28 -0.58 1.96
CA PHE A 2 -1.93 -0.99 1.56
C PHE A 2 -1.63 -0.57 0.12
N ALA A 3 -2.51 -0.91 -0.81
CA ALA A 3 -2.30 -0.58 -2.22
C ALA A 3 -2.24 0.93 -2.45
N VAL A 4 -3.07 1.69 -1.75
CA VAL A 4 -3.08 3.15 -1.86
C VAL A 4 -1.77 3.73 -1.35
N ALA A 5 -1.29 3.25 -0.20
CA ALA A 5 -0.03 3.70 0.36
C ALA A 5 1.14 3.43 -0.58
N VAL A 6 1.19 2.23 -1.15
CA VAL A 6 2.25 1.85 -2.10
C VAL A 6 2.22 2.75 -3.34
N ARG A 7 1.05 2.97 -3.90
CA ARG A 7 0.90 3.82 -5.08
C ARG A 7 1.37 5.25 -4.81
N ARG A 8 1.00 5.78 -3.65
CA ARG A 8 1.39 7.14 -3.27
C ARG A 8 2.91 7.25 -3.15
N ILE A 9 3.56 6.27 -2.53
CA ILE A 9 5.02 6.27 -2.39
C ILE A 9 5.69 6.21 -3.75
N VAL A 10 5.22 5.35 -4.65
CA VAL A 10 5.75 5.26 -6.02
C VAL A 10 5.64 6.61 -6.70
N TYR A 11 4.49 7.25 -6.60
CA TYR A 11 4.25 8.55 -7.21
C TYR A 11 5.16 9.64 -6.61
N GLU A 12 5.24 9.69 -5.29
CA GLU A 12 6.04 10.72 -4.61
C GLU A 12 7.52 10.61 -4.88
N LYS A 13 8.00 9.38 -5.05
CA LYS A 13 9.42 9.14 -5.36
C LYS A 13 9.74 9.29 -6.84
N GLY A 14 8.75 9.50 -7.67
CA GLY A 14 8.96 9.63 -9.11
C GLY A 14 9.46 8.36 -9.77
N MET A 15 9.24 7.20 -9.16
CA MET A 15 9.65 5.94 -9.72
C MET A 15 8.51 5.30 -10.51
N THR A 16 8.82 4.36 -11.39
CA THR A 16 7.81 3.62 -12.10
C THR A 16 7.44 2.36 -11.32
N LEU A 17 6.23 1.88 -11.53
CA LEU A 17 5.78 0.65 -10.90
C LEU A 17 6.66 -0.53 -11.30
N ASP A 18 7.05 -0.59 -12.58
CA ASP A 18 7.92 -1.65 -13.08
C ASP A 18 9.26 -1.66 -12.35
N ASN A 19 9.84 -0.50 -12.09
CA ASN A 19 11.09 -0.40 -11.35
C ASN A 19 10.93 -0.88 -9.91
N ALA A 20 9.85 -0.51 -9.27
CA ALA A 20 9.58 -0.94 -7.90
C ALA A 20 9.46 -2.46 -7.81
N ILE A 21 8.72 -3.06 -8.74
CA ILE A 21 8.56 -4.51 -8.80
C ILE A 21 9.90 -5.20 -9.03
N LYS A 22 10.68 -4.68 -9.96
CA LYS A 22 12.00 -5.23 -10.27
C LYS A 22 12.92 -5.20 -9.06
N LYS A 23 12.94 -4.09 -8.34
CA LYS A 23 13.78 -3.93 -7.15
C LYS A 23 13.31 -4.80 -5.99
N SER A 24 12.03 -5.12 -5.94
CA SER A 24 11.48 -5.97 -4.88
C SER A 24 11.97 -7.42 -4.98
N GLY A 25 12.34 -7.84 -6.17
CA GLY A 25 12.80 -9.21 -6.39
C GLY A 25 11.68 -10.25 -6.47
N ILE A 26 10.43 -9.83 -6.40
CA ILE A 26 9.30 -10.75 -6.56
C ILE A 26 8.69 -10.59 -7.95
N SER A 27 7.90 -11.57 -8.37
CA SER A 27 7.26 -11.53 -9.67
C SER A 27 6.15 -10.47 -9.71
N LYS A 28 5.82 -10.03 -10.90
CA LYS A 28 4.72 -9.10 -11.12
C LYS A 28 3.41 -9.65 -10.59
N SER A 29 3.16 -10.94 -10.80
CA SER A 29 1.97 -11.61 -10.28
C SER A 29 1.92 -11.57 -8.75
N ALA A 30 3.04 -11.83 -8.10
CA ALA A 30 3.12 -11.79 -6.63
C ALA A 30 2.89 -10.37 -6.10
N TRP A 31 3.45 -9.38 -6.79
CA TRP A 31 3.24 -7.98 -6.43
C TRP A 31 1.76 -7.62 -6.46
N PHE A 32 1.09 -7.89 -7.57
CA PHE A 32 -0.32 -7.55 -7.72
C PHE A 32 -1.24 -8.38 -6.84
N ALA A 33 -0.87 -9.63 -6.56
CA ALA A 33 -1.61 -10.46 -5.61
C ALA A 33 -1.59 -9.84 -4.22
N GLY A 34 -0.43 -9.30 -3.82
CA GLY A 34 -0.30 -8.59 -2.55
C GLY A 34 -1.13 -7.31 -2.49
N MET A 35 -1.28 -6.62 -3.62
CA MET A 35 -2.06 -5.39 -3.69
C MET A 35 -3.57 -5.65 -3.68
N ALA A 36 -4.00 -6.64 -4.43
CA ALA A 36 -5.43 -6.91 -4.64
C ALA A 36 -6.09 -7.60 -3.45
N GLY A 37 -5.31 -8.30 -2.65
CA GLY A 37 -5.87 -9.17 -1.65
C GLY A 37 -6.41 -10.44 -2.28
N SER A 38 -6.84 -11.37 -1.45
CA SER A 38 -7.32 -12.67 -1.90
C SER A 38 -8.85 -12.67 -1.96
N GLY A 39 -9.40 -13.16 -3.06
CA GLY A 39 -10.84 -13.30 -3.22
C GLY A 39 -11.61 -12.00 -3.26
N GLY A 40 -11.00 -10.93 -3.71
CA GLY A 40 -11.66 -9.64 -3.84
C GLY A 40 -11.89 -8.90 -2.54
N LYS A 41 -11.31 -9.35 -1.45
CA LYS A 41 -11.43 -8.67 -0.16
C LYS A 41 -10.37 -7.59 -0.04
N PRO A 42 -10.76 -6.31 0.00
CA PRO A 42 -9.82 -5.20 -0.10
C PRO A 42 -8.97 -4.97 1.15
N SER A 43 -9.29 -5.59 2.24
CA SER A 43 -8.59 -5.35 3.50
C SER A 43 -7.49 -6.35 3.81
N ARG A 44 -7.21 -7.27 2.91
CA ARG A 44 -6.23 -8.32 3.19
C ARG A 44 -4.82 -7.84 2.91
N LEU A 45 -3.97 -7.99 3.90
CA LEU A 45 -2.56 -7.64 3.76
C LEU A 45 -1.81 -8.76 3.05
N PRO A 46 -0.70 -8.44 2.37
CA PRO A 46 0.17 -9.46 1.80
C PRO A 46 0.87 -10.26 2.89
N SER A 47 1.48 -11.38 2.53
CA SER A 47 2.31 -12.13 3.47
C SER A 47 3.46 -11.24 3.95
N LEU A 48 4.02 -11.58 5.10
CA LEU A 48 5.12 -10.81 5.68
C LEU A 48 6.32 -10.75 4.72
N ALA A 49 6.62 -11.86 4.06
CA ALA A 49 7.72 -11.91 3.08
C ALA A 49 7.47 -10.95 1.92
N SER A 50 6.25 -10.94 1.38
CA SER A 50 5.89 -10.02 0.31
C SER A 50 5.91 -8.57 0.77
N PHE A 51 5.45 -8.33 1.99
CA PHE A 51 5.46 -7.00 2.59
C PHE A 51 6.87 -6.42 2.66
N PHE A 52 7.82 -7.20 3.17
CA PHE A 52 9.21 -6.79 3.25
C PHE A 52 9.82 -6.58 1.87
N ALA A 53 9.52 -7.47 0.92
CA ALA A 53 10.02 -7.33 -0.44
C ALA A 53 9.49 -6.06 -1.12
N ILE A 54 8.24 -5.74 -0.91
CA ILE A 54 7.61 -4.54 -1.48
C ILE A 54 8.25 -3.27 -0.89
N ALA A 55 8.44 -3.23 0.42
CA ALA A 55 9.11 -2.11 1.06
C ALA A 55 10.52 -1.91 0.49
N ASP A 56 11.24 -3.01 0.31
CA ASP A 56 12.59 -3.00 -0.26
C ASP A 56 12.57 -2.44 -1.69
N GLY A 57 11.61 -2.88 -2.49
CA GLY A 57 11.44 -2.38 -3.86
C GLY A 57 11.11 -0.89 -3.91
N LEU A 58 10.42 -0.39 -2.90
CA LEU A 58 10.10 1.04 -2.80
C LEU A 58 11.27 1.85 -2.24
N GLY A 59 12.30 1.19 -1.73
CA GLY A 59 13.45 1.87 -1.15
C GLY A 59 13.16 2.49 0.20
N ILE A 60 12.23 1.91 0.95
CA ILE A 60 11.86 2.37 2.29
C ILE A 60 11.95 1.20 3.27
N THR A 61 11.94 1.52 4.55
CA THR A 61 11.91 0.49 5.59
C THR A 61 10.48 -0.02 5.75
N PRO A 62 10.30 -1.25 6.26
CA PRO A 62 8.97 -1.75 6.58
C PRO A 62 8.21 -0.84 7.54
N GLU A 63 8.92 -0.22 8.49
CA GLU A 63 8.32 0.72 9.45
C GLU A 63 7.76 1.94 8.74
N GLU A 64 8.46 2.44 7.75
CA GLU A 64 7.99 3.58 6.95
C GLU A 64 6.75 3.22 6.14
N LEU A 65 6.69 2.00 5.64
CA LEU A 65 5.53 1.52 4.90
C LEU A 65 4.31 1.41 5.84
N ILE A 66 4.53 0.91 7.04
CA ILE A 66 3.47 0.83 8.05
C ILE A 66 2.95 2.22 8.40
N ALA A 67 3.86 3.18 8.57
CA ALA A 67 3.49 4.56 8.86
C ALA A 67 2.65 5.16 7.73
N ALA A 68 3.01 4.89 6.49
CA ALA A 68 2.25 5.36 5.33
C ALA A 68 0.85 4.76 5.31
N MET A 69 0.73 3.48 5.64
CA MET A 69 -0.56 2.81 5.70
C MET A 69 -1.45 3.41 6.79
N ARG A 70 -0.87 3.72 7.94
CA ARG A 70 -1.61 4.35 9.04
C ARG A 70 -2.11 5.73 8.64
N LYS A 71 -1.29 6.48 7.95
CA LYS A 71 -1.65 7.81 7.47
C LYS A 71 -2.85 7.74 6.51
N GLU A 72 -2.84 6.79 5.59
CA GLU A 72 -3.95 6.61 4.67
C GLU A 72 -5.23 6.21 5.40
N ALA A 73 -5.12 5.34 6.39
CA ALA A 73 -6.27 4.93 7.19
C ALA A 73 -6.86 6.10 7.97
N GLU A 74 -6.01 6.95 8.55
CA GLU A 74 -6.46 8.14 9.28
C GLU A 74 -7.21 9.11 8.38
N VAL A 75 -6.69 9.35 7.19
CA VAL A 75 -7.34 10.23 6.21
C VAL A 75 -8.72 9.69 5.86
N ARG A 76 -8.82 8.38 5.66
CA ARG A 76 -10.07 7.72 5.33
C ARG A 76 -11.10 7.83 6.43
N GLU A 77 -10.68 7.57 7.68
CA GLU A 77 -11.56 7.69 8.84
C GLU A 77 -12.06 9.10 9.03
N LYS A 78 -11.19 10.08 8.83
CA LYS A 78 -11.51 11.48 8.93
C LYS A 78 -12.57 11.88 7.89
N SER A 79 -12.40 11.45 6.66
CA SER A 79 -13.37 11.70 5.59
C SER A 79 -14.72 11.07 5.91
N ASN A 80 -14.72 9.84 6.39
CA ASN A 80 -15.95 9.15 6.75
C ASN A 80 -16.64 9.82 7.94
N GLY A 81 -15.86 10.28 8.91
CA GLY A 81 -16.38 11.00 10.06
C GLY A 81 -17.04 12.31 9.66
N GLU A 82 -16.39 13.07 8.79
CA GLU A 82 -16.92 14.33 8.29
C GLU A 82 -18.22 14.11 7.51
N ARG A 83 -18.26 13.05 6.72
CA ARG A 83 -19.45 12.72 5.94
C ARG A 83 -20.62 12.35 6.85
N ALA A 84 -20.37 11.60 7.92
CA ALA A 84 -21.38 11.24 8.88
C ALA A 84 -21.95 12.47 9.59
N GLU A 85 -21.11 13.43 9.93
CA GLU A 85 -21.53 14.68 10.55
C GLU A 85 -22.41 15.50 9.60
N ASN A 86 -22.08 15.53 8.33
CA ASN A 86 -22.84 16.28 7.34
C ASN A 86 -24.21 15.68 7.07
N ASP A 87 -24.37 14.39 7.29
CA ASP A 87 -25.64 13.70 7.08
C ASP A 87 -26.66 13.96 8.18
N GLU A 88 -26.21 14.48 9.30
CA GLU A 88 -27.11 14.85 10.38
C GLU A 88 -27.67 16.26 10.15
#